data_187ddfd4773f2a0b3f910e279926b8c4
#
_entry.id   187ddfd4773f2a0b3f910e279926b8c4
#
_cell.length_a   1.000
_cell.length_b   1.000
_cell.length_c   1.000
_cell.angle_alpha   90.00
_cell.angle_beta   90.00
_cell.angle_gamma   90.00
#
_symmetry.space_group_name_H-M   'P 1'
#
loop_
_entity.id
_entity.type
_entity.pdbx_description
1 polymer ?
#
loop_
_entity_poly.entity_id
_entity_poly.type
_entity_poly.pdbx_seq_one_letter_code
_entity_poly.pdbx_strand_id
1 'polypeptide(L)'
;MTLTVSLAALLGGLTACGGTASSGKDTSYADESPKKILADAKASMSSLESVHLSGTGLDDGDEMSIDMTVSTAGDCTGTIGTPDGEMTLLVVGGKAWFKADRKFWKTNAGSDADAVLAMVGKKWVAGGEDLGDLTSFCDWDELSEEFLEFLVPSTIQGLTIKKSKDQIDGQPVIKLEDRSSEQGTIYVQAEEPHYVVKVSSTGKEAADLTFSGFDEPTKIVAPKPRQQIDFENMQ
;
A
#
# COMPACT_ATOMS: atom_id res chain seq x y z
N MET A 1 34.50 37.39 59.97
CA MET A 1 33.23 37.69 60.64
C MET A 1 32.35 36.50 60.52
N THR A 2 32.39 35.75 61.46
CA THR A 2 31.54 34.72 62.08
C THR A 2 30.03 34.99 61.95
N LEU A 3 29.22 33.94 61.72
CA LEU A 3 28.13 33.46 62.55
C LEU A 3 27.28 32.46 61.73
N THR A 4 27.33 31.27 62.14
CA THR A 4 26.48 30.37 62.97
C THR A 4 25.20 29.84 62.28
N VAL A 5 25.25 28.61 62.01
CA VAL A 5 24.41 27.43 62.37
C VAL A 5 23.00 27.76 62.87
N SER A 6 22.02 27.16 62.25
CA SER A 6 20.85 26.62 62.93
C SER A 6 20.24 25.43 62.15
N LEU A 7 20.35 24.32 62.81
CA LEU A 7 19.75 23.01 62.52
C LEU A 7 18.30 23.04 63.06
N ALA A 8 17.32 22.74 62.17
CA ALA A 8 15.98 22.43 62.65
C ALA A 8 15.50 21.17 61.91
N ALA A 9 15.53 20.08 62.66
CA ALA A 9 14.87 18.82 62.35
C ALA A 9 13.37 18.96 62.65
N LEU A 10 12.55 18.63 61.67
CA LEU A 10 11.13 18.32 61.92
C LEU A 10 10.78 17.01 61.26
N LEU A 11 10.57 16.01 62.09
CA LEU A 11 9.93 14.76 61.85
C LEU A 11 8.43 15.01 61.52
N GLY A 12 7.89 14.38 60.52
CA GLY A 12 6.43 14.36 60.40
C GLY A 12 5.91 13.76 59.09
N GLY A 13 5.38 12.55 59.20
CA GLY A 13 4.27 12.15 58.36
C GLY A 13 4.55 11.22 57.18
N LEU A 14 4.72 9.93 57.48
CA LEU A 14 4.40 8.85 56.52
C LEU A 14 2.87 8.82 56.33
N THR A 15 2.39 9.49 55.27
CA THR A 15 1.07 9.16 54.72
C THR A 15 1.31 8.17 53.55
N ALA A 16 1.16 6.89 53.85
CA ALA A 16 1.00 5.85 52.85
C ALA A 16 -0.35 6.09 52.15
N CYS A 17 -0.35 6.82 51.05
CA CYS A 17 -1.40 6.73 50.04
C CYS A 17 -1.24 5.38 49.36
N GLY A 18 -2.04 4.40 49.80
CA GLY A 18 -2.30 3.19 49.07
C GLY A 18 -3.00 3.55 47.74
N GLY A 19 -2.20 3.88 46.72
CA GLY A 19 -2.65 3.81 45.37
C GLY A 19 -2.87 2.35 45.00
N THR A 20 -4.12 1.95 44.90
CA THR A 20 -4.50 0.74 44.18
C THR A 20 -3.87 0.86 42.81
N ALA A 21 -2.75 0.19 42.59
CA ALA A 21 -2.25 -0.11 41.27
C ALA A 21 -3.37 -0.90 40.58
N SER A 22 -4.17 -0.21 39.79
CA SER A 22 -4.99 -0.84 38.79
C SER A 22 -4.00 -1.62 37.92
N SER A 23 -3.99 -2.94 38.10
CA SER A 23 -3.38 -3.84 37.12
C SER A 23 -4.19 -3.75 35.85
N GLY A 24 -4.03 -2.65 35.10
CA GLY A 24 -4.33 -2.64 33.71
C GLY A 24 -3.47 -3.76 33.15
N LYS A 25 -4.09 -4.85 32.72
CA LYS A 25 -3.43 -5.75 31.78
C LYS A 25 -3.00 -4.86 30.63
N ASP A 26 -1.70 -4.63 30.47
CA ASP A 26 -1.15 -4.16 29.20
C ASP A 26 -1.46 -5.27 28.19
N THR A 27 -2.68 -5.25 27.65
CA THR A 27 -3.07 -6.12 26.55
C THR A 27 -2.32 -5.61 25.35
N SER A 28 -1.31 -6.37 24.93
CA SER A 28 -0.63 -6.11 23.65
C SER A 28 -1.69 -6.04 22.55
N TYR A 29 -1.58 -5.08 21.62
CA TYR A 29 -2.50 -4.99 20.46
C TYR A 29 -2.65 -6.34 19.76
N ALA A 30 -1.60 -7.15 19.76
CA ALA A 30 -1.64 -8.52 19.25
C ALA A 30 -2.64 -9.44 19.99
N ASP A 31 -3.17 -9.06 21.14
CA ASP A 31 -4.19 -9.82 21.89
C ASP A 31 -5.62 -9.45 21.47
N GLU A 32 -5.79 -8.34 20.74
CA GLU A 32 -7.08 -7.92 20.18
C GLU A 32 -7.70 -8.98 19.25
N SER A 33 -9.00 -8.91 19.03
CA SER A 33 -9.68 -9.84 18.13
C SER A 33 -9.26 -9.61 16.68
N PRO A 34 -9.21 -10.64 15.83
CA PRO A 34 -8.94 -10.46 14.39
C PRO A 34 -9.86 -9.42 13.76
N LYS A 35 -11.13 -9.39 14.12
CA LYS A 35 -12.10 -8.42 13.61
C LYS A 35 -11.69 -6.99 13.94
N LYS A 36 -11.20 -6.73 15.17
CA LYS A 36 -10.75 -5.39 15.56
C LYS A 36 -9.50 -5.01 14.79
N ILE A 37 -8.51 -5.90 14.71
CA ILE A 37 -7.25 -5.67 13.99
C ILE A 37 -7.52 -5.32 12.52
N LEU A 38 -8.41 -6.07 11.84
CA LEU A 38 -8.78 -5.79 10.46
C LEU A 38 -9.55 -4.47 10.30
N ALA A 39 -10.43 -4.14 11.25
CA ALA A 39 -11.15 -2.87 11.22
C ALA A 39 -10.22 -1.66 11.41
N ASP A 40 -9.27 -1.76 12.34
CA ASP A 40 -8.26 -0.71 12.58
C ASP A 40 -7.34 -0.57 11.35
N ALA A 41 -6.87 -1.68 10.80
CA ALA A 41 -6.05 -1.69 9.60
C ALA A 41 -6.78 -1.08 8.39
N LYS A 42 -8.06 -1.42 8.19
CA LYS A 42 -8.90 -0.82 7.15
C LYS A 42 -8.99 0.69 7.33
N ALA A 43 -9.28 1.16 8.54
CA ALA A 43 -9.38 2.59 8.84
C ALA A 43 -8.06 3.32 8.56
N SER A 44 -6.93 2.72 8.95
CA SER A 44 -5.59 3.28 8.72
C SER A 44 -5.25 3.36 7.22
N MET A 45 -5.50 2.28 6.47
CA MET A 45 -5.25 2.26 5.02
C MET A 45 -6.13 3.27 4.27
N SER A 46 -7.39 3.44 4.67
CA SER A 46 -8.30 4.42 4.06
C SER A 46 -7.97 5.87 4.41
N SER A 47 -7.11 6.12 5.40
CA SER A 47 -6.70 7.47 5.80
C SER A 47 -5.35 7.91 5.23
N LEU A 48 -4.71 7.07 4.43
CA LEU A 48 -3.41 7.38 3.81
C LEU A 48 -3.50 8.57 2.85
N GLU A 49 -2.47 9.40 2.82
CA GLU A 49 -2.28 10.41 1.78
C GLU A 49 -1.51 9.86 0.57
N SER A 50 -0.66 8.87 0.80
CA SER A 50 0.10 8.18 -0.24
C SER A 50 0.57 6.80 0.22
N VAL A 51 0.81 5.91 -0.72
CA VAL A 51 1.35 4.59 -0.48
C VAL A 51 2.15 4.10 -1.69
N HIS A 52 3.19 3.34 -1.42
CA HIS A 52 3.89 2.54 -2.42
C HIS A 52 3.46 1.09 -2.29
N LEU A 53 3.02 0.52 -3.40
CA LEU A 53 2.62 -0.87 -3.47
C LEU A 53 3.48 -1.59 -4.50
N SER A 54 3.95 -2.80 -4.18
CA SER A 54 4.75 -3.62 -5.10
C SER A 54 4.48 -5.09 -4.89
N GLY A 55 4.60 -5.87 -5.96
CA GLY A 55 4.43 -7.31 -5.87
C GLY A 55 4.06 -7.97 -7.18
N THR A 56 3.57 -9.19 -7.07
CA THR A 56 3.12 -10.01 -8.21
C THR A 56 1.78 -10.62 -7.92
N GLY A 57 1.05 -10.94 -8.97
CA GLY A 57 -0.23 -11.65 -8.90
C GLY A 57 -0.50 -12.45 -10.16
N LEU A 58 -1.55 -13.24 -10.14
CA LEU A 58 -2.08 -13.94 -11.30
C LEU A 58 -3.41 -13.31 -11.71
N ASP A 59 -3.54 -12.99 -12.97
CA ASP A 59 -4.78 -12.57 -13.62
C ASP A 59 -5.09 -13.55 -14.75
N ASP A 60 -6.20 -14.27 -14.64
CA ASP A 60 -6.58 -15.37 -15.54
C ASP A 60 -5.47 -16.42 -15.78
N GLY A 61 -4.54 -16.56 -14.82
CA GLY A 61 -3.41 -17.49 -14.87
C GLY A 61 -2.12 -16.88 -15.47
N ASP A 62 -2.15 -15.66 -15.92
CA ASP A 62 -1.00 -14.90 -16.38
C ASP A 62 -0.36 -14.15 -15.21
N GLU A 63 0.97 -14.19 -15.13
CA GLU A 63 1.71 -13.47 -14.10
C GLU A 63 1.75 -11.98 -14.42
N MET A 64 1.29 -11.18 -13.46
CA MET A 64 1.42 -9.73 -13.47
C MET A 64 2.34 -9.26 -12.35
N SER A 65 3.06 -8.19 -12.59
CA SER A 65 3.82 -7.47 -11.56
C SER A 65 3.38 -6.02 -11.49
N ILE A 66 3.43 -5.45 -10.28
CA ILE A 66 3.11 -4.06 -10.03
C ILE A 66 4.16 -3.45 -9.11
N ASP A 67 4.55 -2.22 -9.39
CA ASP A 67 5.45 -1.39 -8.57
C ASP A 67 5.01 0.05 -8.75
N MET A 68 4.16 0.55 -7.84
CA MET A 68 3.48 1.82 -8.00
C MET A 68 3.49 2.65 -6.73
N THR A 69 3.61 3.97 -6.89
CA THR A 69 3.30 4.94 -5.84
C THR A 69 2.01 5.66 -6.22
N VAL A 70 1.05 5.61 -5.32
CA VAL A 70 -0.29 6.19 -5.48
C VAL A 70 -0.49 7.26 -4.41
N SER A 71 -1.11 8.37 -4.79
CA SER A 71 -1.56 9.45 -3.91
C SER A 71 -3.09 9.51 -3.90
N THR A 72 -3.70 9.78 -2.76
CA THR A 72 -5.16 10.00 -2.65
C THR A 72 -5.67 11.21 -3.44
N ALA A 73 -4.76 12.05 -3.95
CA ALA A 73 -5.12 13.09 -4.92
C ALA A 73 -5.41 12.54 -6.34
N GLY A 74 -5.29 11.23 -6.55
CA GLY A 74 -5.45 10.58 -7.85
C GLY A 74 -4.21 10.68 -8.75
N ASP A 75 -3.07 11.13 -8.19
CA ASP A 75 -1.80 11.13 -8.92
C ASP A 75 -1.06 9.82 -8.63
N CYS A 76 -0.51 9.20 -9.64
CA CYS A 76 0.31 8.00 -9.45
C CYS A 76 1.43 7.86 -10.48
N THR A 77 2.41 7.04 -10.15
CA THR A 77 3.44 6.60 -11.10
C THR A 77 3.97 5.24 -10.71
N GLY A 78 4.30 4.43 -11.70
CA GLY A 78 4.84 3.11 -11.43
C GLY A 78 4.93 2.26 -12.69
N THR A 79 5.22 1.00 -12.49
CA THR A 79 5.42 0.02 -13.56
C THR A 79 4.46 -1.15 -13.38
N ILE A 80 3.85 -1.55 -14.47
CA ILE A 80 3.01 -2.74 -14.57
C ILE A 80 3.67 -3.66 -15.59
N GLY A 81 3.98 -4.88 -15.16
CA GLY A 81 4.53 -5.93 -16.01
C GLY A 81 3.48 -7.00 -16.27
N THR A 82 3.41 -7.44 -17.51
CA THR A 82 2.54 -8.53 -17.97
C THR A 82 3.32 -9.49 -18.88
N PRO A 83 2.77 -10.66 -19.23
CA PRO A 83 3.38 -11.50 -20.25
C PRO A 83 3.59 -10.80 -21.59
N ASP A 84 2.85 -9.73 -21.88
CA ASP A 84 2.93 -8.97 -23.12
C ASP A 84 3.96 -7.83 -23.10
N GLY A 85 4.56 -7.55 -21.97
CA GLY A 85 5.60 -6.53 -21.78
C GLY A 85 5.39 -5.68 -20.54
N GLU A 86 6.26 -4.68 -20.40
CA GLU A 86 6.26 -3.77 -19.27
C GLU A 86 5.80 -2.37 -19.70
N MET A 87 4.97 -1.76 -18.90
CA MET A 87 4.49 -0.41 -19.08
C MET A 87 4.74 0.43 -17.82
N THR A 88 5.34 1.60 -17.97
CA THR A 88 5.41 2.62 -16.92
C THR A 88 4.23 3.58 -17.08
N LEU A 89 3.40 3.69 -16.07
CA LEU A 89 2.26 4.60 -15.99
C LEU A 89 2.64 5.87 -15.21
N LEU A 90 2.04 6.99 -15.61
CA LEU A 90 2.09 8.26 -14.90
C LEU A 90 0.73 8.94 -15.04
N VAL A 91 0.08 9.23 -13.93
CA VAL A 91 -1.16 10.01 -13.88
C VAL A 91 -0.94 11.25 -13.04
N VAL A 92 -1.32 12.41 -13.56
CA VAL A 92 -1.24 13.69 -12.84
C VAL A 92 -2.44 14.56 -13.22
N GLY A 93 -3.21 14.94 -12.23
CA GLY A 93 -4.39 15.79 -12.41
C GLY A 93 -5.41 15.19 -13.38
N GLY A 94 -5.64 13.88 -13.32
CA GLY A 94 -6.57 13.14 -14.17
C GLY A 94 -6.10 12.95 -15.62
N LYS A 95 -4.84 13.26 -15.94
CA LYS A 95 -4.24 12.98 -17.24
C LYS A 95 -3.25 11.85 -17.14
N ALA A 96 -3.34 10.90 -18.04
CA ALA A 96 -2.48 9.72 -18.08
C ALA A 96 -1.41 9.84 -19.18
N TRP A 97 -0.23 9.34 -18.88
CA TRP A 97 0.87 9.11 -19.82
C TRP A 97 1.46 7.74 -19.55
N PHE A 98 1.95 7.10 -20.58
CA PHE A 98 2.67 5.86 -20.40
C PHE A 98 3.96 5.81 -21.22
N LYS A 99 4.84 4.92 -20.84
CA LYS A 99 5.96 4.38 -21.64
C LYS A 99 5.85 2.89 -21.62
N ALA A 100 6.23 2.25 -22.71
CA ALA A 100 6.24 0.82 -22.74
C ALA A 100 7.53 0.28 -23.37
N ASP A 101 7.86 -0.94 -23.01
CA ASP A 101 9.02 -1.63 -23.52
C ASP A 101 8.80 -2.13 -24.97
N ARG A 102 9.86 -2.68 -25.58
CA ARG A 102 9.80 -3.23 -26.94
C ARG A 102 8.85 -4.42 -27.05
N LYS A 103 8.72 -5.22 -25.98
CA LYS A 103 7.87 -6.40 -25.99
C LYS A 103 6.41 -6.00 -26.06
N PHE A 104 6.00 -5.05 -25.22
CA PHE A 104 4.66 -4.45 -25.27
C PHE A 104 4.31 -3.95 -26.69
N TRP A 105 5.20 -3.16 -27.31
CA TRP A 105 4.93 -2.64 -28.66
C TRP A 105 4.88 -3.73 -29.71
N LYS A 106 5.69 -4.79 -29.60
CA LYS A 106 5.62 -5.92 -30.53
C LYS A 106 4.31 -6.69 -30.41
N THR A 107 3.80 -6.87 -29.21
CA THR A 107 2.51 -7.55 -28.99
C THR A 107 1.36 -6.69 -29.50
N ASN A 108 1.36 -5.39 -29.20
CA ASN A 108 0.20 -4.52 -29.45
C ASN A 108 0.21 -3.85 -30.84
N ALA A 109 1.38 -3.55 -31.42
CA ALA A 109 1.50 -2.93 -32.74
C ALA A 109 1.94 -3.90 -33.85
N GLY A 110 2.27 -5.15 -33.52
CA GLY A 110 2.60 -6.18 -34.49
C GLY A 110 3.73 -5.78 -35.42
N SER A 111 3.45 -5.77 -36.74
CA SER A 111 4.42 -5.39 -37.80
C SER A 111 4.87 -3.94 -37.70
N ASP A 112 4.09 -3.07 -37.11
CA ASP A 112 4.35 -1.62 -37.03
C ASP A 112 5.16 -1.23 -35.82
N ALA A 113 5.47 -2.19 -34.92
CA ALA A 113 6.17 -1.97 -33.66
C ALA A 113 7.48 -1.20 -33.79
N ASP A 114 8.31 -1.50 -34.81
CA ASP A 114 9.59 -0.82 -35.00
C ASP A 114 9.38 0.63 -35.47
N ALA A 115 8.33 0.91 -36.25
CA ALA A 115 7.97 2.27 -36.65
C ALA A 115 7.46 3.09 -35.46
N VAL A 116 6.59 2.48 -34.64
CA VAL A 116 6.10 3.09 -33.38
C VAL A 116 7.27 3.37 -32.44
N LEU A 117 8.15 2.40 -32.21
CA LEU A 117 9.33 2.57 -31.36
C LEU A 117 10.27 3.68 -31.85
N ALA A 118 10.45 3.82 -33.14
CA ALA A 118 11.25 4.91 -33.73
C ALA A 118 10.59 6.28 -33.49
N MET A 119 9.26 6.34 -33.48
CA MET A 119 8.48 7.56 -33.27
C MET A 119 8.44 7.96 -31.77
N VAL A 120 8.08 7.04 -30.90
CA VAL A 120 7.95 7.34 -29.45
C VAL A 120 9.30 7.54 -28.80
N GLY A 121 10.32 6.76 -29.19
CA GLY A 121 11.66 6.85 -28.61
C GLY A 121 11.64 6.66 -27.10
N LYS A 122 12.06 7.70 -26.37
CA LYS A 122 12.03 7.75 -24.90
C LYS A 122 10.95 8.69 -24.35
N LYS A 123 10.03 9.12 -25.20
CA LYS A 123 8.98 10.05 -24.79
C LYS A 123 7.86 9.31 -24.05
N TRP A 124 7.13 10.05 -23.28
CA TRP A 124 5.84 9.66 -22.75
C TRP A 124 4.79 9.73 -23.87
N VAL A 125 4.00 8.71 -23.98
CA VAL A 125 2.81 8.71 -24.83
C VAL A 125 1.67 9.31 -24.02
N ALA A 126 1.11 10.41 -24.50
CA ALA A 126 -0.08 10.99 -23.87
C ALA A 126 -1.27 10.09 -24.12
N GLY A 127 -2.03 9.83 -23.09
CA GLY A 127 -3.27 9.07 -23.18
C GLY A 127 -4.39 9.91 -23.76
N GLY A 128 -5.10 9.32 -24.74
CA GLY A 128 -6.41 9.78 -25.15
C GLY A 128 -7.51 9.22 -24.24
N GLU A 129 -8.75 9.30 -24.71
CA GLU A 129 -9.92 8.74 -23.99
C GLU A 129 -9.75 7.24 -23.70
N ASP A 130 -9.05 6.49 -24.56
CA ASP A 130 -8.80 5.05 -24.43
C ASP A 130 -7.90 4.69 -23.24
N LEU A 131 -7.16 5.65 -22.66
CA LEU A 131 -6.37 5.42 -21.44
C LEU A 131 -7.11 5.84 -20.16
N GLY A 132 -8.36 6.25 -20.26
CA GLY A 132 -9.19 6.57 -19.09
C GLY A 132 -9.24 5.43 -18.08
N ASP A 133 -9.31 4.20 -18.57
CA ASP A 133 -9.34 3.00 -17.72
C ASP A 133 -8.04 2.81 -16.90
N LEU A 134 -6.90 3.32 -17.40
CA LEU A 134 -5.64 3.25 -16.66
C LEU A 134 -5.58 4.20 -15.46
N THR A 135 -6.44 5.22 -15.43
CA THR A 135 -6.51 6.13 -14.28
C THR A 135 -7.10 5.47 -13.05
N SER A 136 -7.90 4.40 -13.21
CA SER A 136 -8.45 3.62 -12.09
C SER A 136 -7.34 2.97 -11.25
N PHE A 137 -6.20 2.59 -11.85
CA PHE A 137 -5.03 2.11 -11.10
C PHE A 137 -4.40 3.17 -10.17
N CYS A 138 -4.83 4.41 -10.27
CA CYS A 138 -4.37 5.53 -9.44
C CYS A 138 -5.43 6.01 -8.44
N ASP A 139 -6.62 5.44 -8.48
CA ASP A 139 -7.68 5.72 -7.52
C ASP A 139 -7.48 4.86 -6.28
N TRP A 140 -6.84 5.46 -5.25
CA TRP A 140 -6.59 4.74 -4.00
C TRP A 140 -7.86 4.32 -3.28
N ASP A 141 -8.91 5.10 -3.36
CA ASP A 141 -10.18 4.79 -2.69
C ASP A 141 -10.80 3.54 -3.33
N GLU A 142 -10.83 3.47 -4.66
CA GLU A 142 -11.31 2.30 -5.42
C GLU A 142 -10.40 1.07 -5.17
N LEU A 143 -9.08 1.23 -5.35
CA LEU A 143 -8.11 0.15 -5.12
C LEU A 143 -8.15 -0.36 -3.68
N SER A 144 -8.24 0.55 -2.70
CA SER A 144 -8.26 0.16 -1.29
C SER A 144 -9.56 -0.53 -0.90
N GLU A 145 -10.71 -0.12 -1.45
CA GLU A 145 -11.98 -0.80 -1.22
C GLU A 145 -11.98 -2.20 -1.80
N GLU A 146 -11.61 -2.36 -3.07
CA GLU A 146 -11.54 -3.65 -3.75
C GLU A 146 -10.53 -4.57 -3.05
N PHE A 147 -9.34 -4.07 -2.79
CA PHE A 147 -8.28 -4.79 -2.10
C PHE A 147 -8.68 -5.20 -0.67
N LEU A 148 -9.25 -4.28 0.11
CA LEU A 148 -9.67 -4.56 1.48
C LEU A 148 -10.95 -5.42 1.52
N GLU A 149 -11.81 -5.35 0.52
CA GLU A 149 -12.98 -6.24 0.42
C GLU A 149 -12.58 -7.66 0.04
N PHE A 150 -11.60 -7.82 -0.85
CA PHE A 150 -11.00 -9.12 -1.15
C PHE A 150 -10.34 -9.75 0.09
N LEU A 151 -9.67 -8.93 0.92
CA LEU A 151 -8.92 -9.39 2.10
C LEU A 151 -9.75 -9.48 3.37
N VAL A 152 -10.77 -8.65 3.49
CA VAL A 152 -11.70 -8.59 4.61
C VAL A 152 -13.10 -8.80 4.06
N PRO A 153 -13.49 -10.03 3.69
CA PRO A 153 -14.86 -10.27 3.26
C PRO A 153 -15.81 -9.65 4.27
N SER A 154 -16.78 -8.89 3.80
CA SER A 154 -17.84 -8.24 4.61
C SER A 154 -18.58 -9.24 5.52
N THR A 155 -18.44 -10.53 5.23
CA THR A 155 -18.91 -11.69 5.98
C THR A 155 -17.76 -12.39 6.73
N ILE A 156 -17.15 -11.73 7.72
CA ILE A 156 -16.28 -12.41 8.72
C ILE A 156 -17.06 -13.51 9.50
N GLN A 157 -18.36 -13.58 9.36
CA GLN A 157 -19.19 -14.63 9.93
C GLN A 157 -18.93 -15.97 9.23
N GLY A 158 -18.05 -16.78 9.83
CA GLY A 158 -17.72 -18.11 9.34
C GLY A 158 -16.26 -18.34 8.96
N LEU A 159 -15.46 -17.28 8.86
CA LEU A 159 -14.01 -17.41 8.62
C LEU A 159 -13.29 -17.89 9.87
N THR A 160 -12.44 -18.88 9.73
CA THR A 160 -11.53 -19.32 10.79
C THR A 160 -10.20 -18.60 10.63
N ILE A 161 -10.10 -17.39 11.21
CA ILE A 161 -8.87 -16.61 11.17
C ILE A 161 -7.94 -17.09 12.28
N LYS A 162 -6.75 -17.56 11.91
CA LYS A 162 -5.65 -17.81 12.83
C LYS A 162 -4.81 -16.55 12.94
N LYS A 163 -4.59 -16.10 14.16
CA LYS A 163 -3.74 -14.97 14.50
C LYS A 163 -2.41 -15.46 15.08
N SER A 164 -1.30 -14.86 14.66
CA SER A 164 0.04 -15.07 15.23
C SER A 164 0.88 -13.79 15.15
N LYS A 165 1.92 -13.71 15.99
CA LYS A 165 2.94 -12.65 15.89
C LYS A 165 4.00 -13.09 14.87
N ASP A 166 4.51 -12.14 14.09
CA ASP A 166 5.54 -12.35 13.08
C ASP A 166 6.40 -11.08 12.94
N GLN A 167 7.36 -11.08 12.02
CA GLN A 167 8.18 -9.92 11.68
C GLN A 167 8.39 -9.86 10.17
N ILE A 168 8.33 -8.65 9.62
CA ILE A 168 8.71 -8.34 8.23
C ILE A 168 9.79 -7.25 8.31
N ASP A 169 10.97 -7.52 7.73
CA ASP A 169 12.12 -6.61 7.74
C ASP A 169 12.48 -6.08 9.15
N GLY A 170 12.30 -6.94 10.18
CA GLY A 170 12.56 -6.61 11.57
C GLY A 170 11.45 -5.80 12.26
N GLN A 171 10.39 -5.43 11.56
CA GLN A 171 9.23 -4.75 12.12
C GLN A 171 8.21 -5.78 12.66
N PRO A 172 7.74 -5.62 13.90
CA PRO A 172 6.73 -6.52 14.46
C PRO A 172 5.41 -6.40 13.69
N VAL A 173 4.85 -7.53 13.30
CA VAL A 173 3.55 -7.60 12.63
C VAL A 173 2.64 -8.64 13.26
N ILE A 174 1.35 -8.48 13.03
CA ILE A 174 0.33 -9.46 13.36
C ILE A 174 -0.07 -10.14 12.06
N LYS A 175 0.18 -11.44 11.98
CA LYS A 175 -0.21 -12.27 10.87
C LYS A 175 -1.63 -12.81 11.10
N LEU A 176 -2.51 -12.59 10.13
CA LEU A 176 -3.87 -13.08 10.09
C LEU A 176 -4.01 -14.02 8.90
N GLU A 177 -4.25 -15.30 9.16
CA GLU A 177 -4.39 -16.34 8.14
C GLU A 177 -5.85 -16.80 8.06
N ASP A 178 -6.47 -16.68 6.89
CA ASP A 178 -7.70 -17.39 6.63
C ASP A 178 -7.40 -18.85 6.29
N ARG A 179 -8.16 -19.76 6.93
CA ARG A 179 -8.06 -21.21 6.72
C ARG A 179 -9.15 -21.77 5.80
N SER A 180 -9.87 -20.91 5.12
CA SER A 180 -10.81 -21.32 4.09
C SER A 180 -10.09 -21.84 2.83
N SER A 181 -10.83 -22.23 1.82
CA SER A 181 -10.27 -22.86 0.61
C SER A 181 -9.39 -21.94 -0.26
N GLU A 182 -9.44 -20.62 -0.04
CA GLU A 182 -8.64 -19.62 -0.72
C GLU A 182 -7.74 -18.93 0.30
N GLN A 183 -6.65 -19.59 0.65
CA GLN A 183 -5.77 -19.21 1.76
C GLN A 183 -5.14 -17.84 1.55
N GLY A 184 -5.76 -16.81 2.12
CA GLY A 184 -5.22 -15.45 2.21
C GLY A 184 -4.49 -15.21 3.53
N THR A 185 -3.45 -14.42 3.49
CA THR A 185 -2.70 -13.98 4.66
C THR A 185 -2.50 -12.48 4.60
N ILE A 186 -2.84 -11.80 5.71
CA ILE A 186 -2.65 -10.36 5.88
C ILE A 186 -1.64 -10.14 7.01
N TYR A 187 -0.72 -9.22 6.81
CA TYR A 187 0.24 -8.79 7.80
C TYR A 187 -0.02 -7.32 8.15
N VAL A 188 -0.37 -7.08 9.41
CA VAL A 188 -0.69 -5.75 9.95
C VAL A 188 0.40 -5.34 10.92
N GLN A 189 0.87 -4.10 10.87
CA GLN A 189 1.81 -3.56 11.84
C GLN A 189 1.27 -3.73 13.26
N ALA A 190 2.12 -4.23 14.17
CA ALA A 190 1.75 -4.40 15.57
C ALA A 190 1.68 -3.05 16.32
N GLU A 191 2.34 -2.03 15.81
CA GLU A 191 2.37 -0.67 16.33
C GLU A 191 1.47 0.24 15.50
N GLU A 192 0.94 1.32 16.11
CA GLU A 192 0.18 2.33 15.38
C GLU A 192 1.02 2.94 14.25
N PRO A 193 0.38 3.26 13.13
CA PRO A 193 -1.07 3.30 12.89
C PRO A 193 -1.70 1.98 12.38
N HIS A 194 -1.03 0.84 12.50
CA HIS A 194 -1.54 -0.48 12.14
C HIS A 194 -1.81 -0.67 10.64
N TYR A 195 -0.91 -0.18 9.81
CA TYR A 195 -1.02 -0.38 8.36
C TYR A 195 -0.91 -1.85 7.96
N VAL A 196 -1.59 -2.23 6.89
CA VAL A 196 -1.32 -3.48 6.19
C VAL A 196 0.01 -3.33 5.47
N VAL A 197 0.98 -4.17 5.77
CA VAL A 197 2.33 -4.12 5.15
C VAL A 197 2.53 -5.20 4.09
N LYS A 198 1.75 -6.28 4.17
CA LYS A 198 1.82 -7.35 3.19
C LYS A 198 0.52 -8.12 3.11
N VAL A 199 0.23 -8.59 1.91
CA VAL A 199 -0.85 -9.52 1.63
C VAL A 199 -0.33 -10.60 0.73
N SER A 200 -0.73 -11.83 1.00
CA SER A 200 -0.48 -12.94 0.11
C SER A 200 -1.69 -13.84 0.00
N SER A 201 -1.93 -14.37 -1.17
CA SER A 201 -2.94 -15.37 -1.44
C SER A 201 -2.36 -16.51 -2.27
N THR A 202 -3.08 -17.63 -2.31
CA THR A 202 -2.72 -18.80 -3.12
C THR A 202 -3.93 -19.22 -3.94
N GLY A 203 -3.72 -19.98 -5.01
CA GLY A 203 -4.81 -20.46 -5.85
C GLY A 203 -4.78 -19.83 -7.24
N LYS A 204 -5.95 -19.65 -7.84
CA LYS A 204 -6.07 -19.12 -9.20
C LYS A 204 -5.75 -17.63 -9.30
N GLU A 205 -6.05 -16.90 -8.23
CA GLU A 205 -5.78 -15.47 -8.08
C GLU A 205 -4.69 -15.26 -7.01
N ALA A 206 -3.61 -16.05 -7.13
CA ALA A 206 -2.49 -15.92 -6.22
C ALA A 206 -1.88 -14.53 -6.34
N ALA A 207 -1.59 -13.91 -5.20
CA ALA A 207 -0.94 -12.61 -5.13
C ALA A 207 0.06 -12.56 -3.97
N ASP A 208 1.11 -11.78 -4.12
CA ASP A 208 2.06 -11.41 -3.07
C ASP A 208 2.34 -9.91 -3.22
N LEU A 209 1.66 -9.10 -2.40
CA LEU A 209 1.72 -7.64 -2.45
C LEU A 209 2.30 -7.09 -1.16
N THR A 210 3.19 -6.12 -1.26
CA THR A 210 3.83 -5.40 -0.17
C THR A 210 3.46 -3.92 -0.24
N PHE A 211 3.17 -3.32 0.90
CA PHE A 211 2.86 -1.90 1.06
C PHE A 211 3.92 -1.22 1.91
N SER A 212 4.35 -0.06 1.48
CA SER A 212 5.39 0.74 2.12
C SER A 212 5.24 2.22 1.78
N GLY A 213 6.15 3.09 2.24
CA GLY A 213 6.13 4.50 1.89
C GLY A 213 4.84 5.21 2.31
N PHE A 214 4.23 4.76 3.42
CA PHE A 214 2.97 5.32 3.92
C PHE A 214 3.14 6.80 4.26
N ASP A 215 2.27 7.64 3.69
CA ASP A 215 2.25 9.09 3.87
C ASP A 215 3.57 9.81 3.52
N GLU A 216 4.44 9.14 2.73
CA GLU A 216 5.66 9.76 2.26
C GLU A 216 5.35 10.80 1.17
N PRO A 217 6.02 11.98 1.22
CA PRO A 217 5.81 13.02 0.21
C PRO A 217 6.13 12.51 -1.20
N THR A 218 5.14 12.47 -2.07
CA THR A 218 5.30 12.06 -3.46
C THR A 218 5.72 13.24 -4.34
N LYS A 219 6.59 12.99 -5.35
CA LYS A 219 6.97 13.97 -6.37
C LYS A 219 6.52 13.49 -7.75
N ILE A 220 5.22 13.32 -7.89
CA ILE A 220 4.61 12.89 -9.16
C ILE A 220 4.33 14.14 -9.98
N VAL A 221 4.98 14.28 -11.12
CA VAL A 221 4.89 15.51 -11.94
C VAL A 221 4.68 15.16 -13.43
N ALA A 222 3.79 15.90 -14.07
CA ALA A 222 3.51 15.73 -15.49
C ALA A 222 4.77 15.94 -16.35
N PRO A 223 4.93 15.19 -17.46
CA PRO A 223 6.06 15.36 -18.36
C PRO A 223 5.96 16.71 -19.08
N LYS A 224 7.12 17.33 -19.34
CA LYS A 224 7.17 18.57 -20.13
C LYS A 224 6.72 18.32 -21.56
N PRO A 225 6.15 19.32 -22.28
CA PRO A 225 5.66 19.13 -23.67
C PRO A 225 6.65 18.45 -24.62
N ARG A 226 7.95 18.75 -24.51
CA ARG A 226 9.01 18.13 -25.32
C ARG A 226 9.31 16.67 -24.97
N GLN A 227 8.83 16.18 -23.83
CA GLN A 227 9.05 14.84 -23.32
C GLN A 227 7.88 13.90 -23.60
N GLN A 228 6.85 14.39 -24.26
CA GLN A 228 5.65 13.62 -24.59
C GLN A 228 5.35 13.64 -26.08
N ILE A 229 4.56 12.70 -26.52
CA ILE A 229 4.01 12.56 -27.85
C ILE A 229 2.53 12.24 -27.69
N ASP A 230 1.72 12.82 -28.53
CA ASP A 230 0.27 12.64 -28.54
C ASP A 230 -0.11 12.14 -29.94
N PHE A 231 -0.56 10.91 -30.00
CA PHE A 231 -0.93 10.30 -31.28
C PHE A 231 -2.22 10.86 -31.86
N GLU A 232 -3.14 11.32 -31.04
CA GLU A 232 -4.41 11.90 -31.53
C GLU A 232 -4.21 13.23 -32.26
N ASN A 233 -3.23 14.01 -31.86
CA ASN A 233 -2.89 15.30 -32.45
C ASN A 233 -1.88 15.20 -33.60
N MET A 234 -1.55 13.99 -34.06
CA MET A 234 -0.60 13.76 -35.18
C MET A 234 -1.29 13.45 -36.51
N GLN A 235 -2.63 13.52 -36.57
CA GLN A 235 -3.41 13.35 -37.82
C GLN A 235 -3.52 14.63 -38.60
#